data_89d93fa9a1fe8499dc29943538783edf
#
_entry.id   89d93fa9a1fe8499dc29943538783edf
#
_cell.length_a   1.000
_cell.length_b   1.000
_cell.length_c   1.000
_cell.angle_alpha   90.00
_cell.angle_beta   90.00
_cell.angle_gamma   90.00
#
_symmetry.space_group_name_H-M   'P 1'
#
loop_
_entity.id
_entity.type
_entity.pdbx_description
1 polymer ?
#
loop_
_entity_poly.entity_id
_entity_poly.type
_entity_poly.pdbx_seq_one_letter_code
_entity_poly.pdbx_strand_id
1 'polypeptide(L)'
;MFLFQQENFILQEKNISFAIESTLSGNNIIKIIKKAKSQNYKIILIYSFLANCTKCIERVKNRVRNGGHNVPEEDIIRRYYKSIDKFWNKYRCIVDEWTMFYNGYEYAPIIVSFGVKDEFSIINNDIQENFYDILNTAREKINDR
;
A
#
# COMPACT_ATOMS: atom_id res chain seq x y z
N MET A 1 -6.20 -15.14 -8.84
CA MET A 1 -5.33 -14.94 -7.64
C MET A 1 -4.23 -15.99 -7.51
N PHE A 2 -4.45 -17.25 -7.87
CA PHE A 2 -3.42 -18.31 -7.85
C PHE A 2 -2.35 -18.16 -8.95
N LEU A 3 -2.72 -17.77 -10.16
CA LEU A 3 -1.78 -17.53 -11.27
C LEU A 3 -0.74 -16.45 -10.96
N PHE A 4 -1.14 -15.36 -10.32
CA PHE A 4 -0.23 -14.26 -9.96
C PHE A 4 0.86 -14.68 -8.96
N GLN A 5 0.58 -15.64 -8.07
CA GLN A 5 1.59 -16.17 -7.15
C GLN A 5 2.59 -17.11 -7.85
N GLN A 6 2.14 -17.90 -8.82
CA GLN A 6 3.02 -18.80 -9.58
C GLN A 6 3.97 -18.02 -10.50
N GLU A 7 3.49 -16.99 -11.19
CA GLU A 7 4.33 -16.13 -12.04
C GLU A 7 5.43 -15.43 -11.24
N ASN A 8 5.10 -14.87 -10.06
CA ASN A 8 6.09 -14.25 -9.19
C ASN A 8 7.16 -15.24 -8.70
N PHE A 9 6.80 -16.50 -8.46
CA PHE A 9 7.73 -17.56 -8.09
C PHE A 9 8.73 -17.85 -9.20
N ILE A 10 8.26 -17.98 -10.44
CA ILE A 10 9.09 -18.24 -11.62
C ILE A 10 10.04 -17.07 -11.90
N LEU A 11 9.58 -15.83 -11.74
CA LEU A 11 10.42 -14.63 -11.94
C LEU A 11 11.52 -14.54 -10.90
N GLN A 12 11.24 -14.88 -9.64
CA GLN A 12 12.25 -14.94 -8.58
C GLN A 12 13.33 -16.00 -8.86
N GLU A 13 12.96 -17.19 -9.34
CA GLU A 13 13.92 -18.25 -9.68
C GLU A 13 14.84 -17.87 -10.84
N LYS A 14 14.38 -17.02 -11.76
CA LYS A 14 15.15 -16.55 -12.92
C LYS A 14 15.98 -15.29 -12.67
N ASN A 15 16.00 -14.74 -11.45
CA ASN A 15 16.66 -13.47 -11.11
C ASN A 15 16.21 -12.27 -12.00
N ILE A 16 14.92 -12.24 -12.35
CA ILE A 16 14.33 -11.20 -13.19
C ILE A 16 13.64 -10.17 -12.28
N SER A 17 13.91 -8.87 -12.50
CA SER A 17 13.18 -7.79 -11.82
C SER A 17 11.69 -7.82 -12.17
N PHE A 18 10.83 -7.64 -11.20
CA PHE A 18 9.38 -7.65 -11.37
C PHE A 18 8.69 -6.66 -10.44
N ALA A 19 7.46 -6.28 -10.75
CA ALA A 19 6.61 -5.44 -9.92
C ALA A 19 5.33 -6.18 -9.51
N ILE A 20 4.82 -5.85 -8.33
CA ILE A 20 3.57 -6.40 -7.80
C ILE A 20 2.69 -5.26 -7.33
N GLU A 21 1.44 -5.22 -7.81
CA GLU A 21 0.41 -4.35 -7.25
C GLU A 21 -0.35 -5.05 -6.12
N SER A 22 -0.61 -4.33 -5.04
CA SER A 22 -1.35 -4.84 -3.89
C SER A 22 -1.99 -3.69 -3.10
N THR A 23 -3.07 -3.99 -2.42
CA THR A 23 -3.68 -3.05 -1.45
C THR A 23 -2.93 -3.02 -0.11
N LEU A 24 -1.93 -3.85 0.10
CA LEU A 24 -1.20 -4.07 1.37
C LEU A 24 -2.11 -4.40 2.58
N SER A 25 -3.39 -4.61 2.40
CA SER A 25 -4.34 -4.91 3.49
C SER A 25 -4.23 -6.33 4.06
N GLY A 26 -3.55 -7.23 3.34
CA GLY A 26 -3.28 -8.63 3.71
C GLY A 26 -1.83 -8.85 4.19
N ASN A 27 -1.48 -10.11 4.47
CA ASN A 27 -0.11 -10.52 4.84
C ASN A 27 0.62 -11.29 3.73
N ASN A 28 -0.03 -11.55 2.60
CA ASN A 28 0.54 -12.39 1.54
C ASN A 28 1.81 -11.78 0.94
N ILE A 29 1.83 -10.45 0.77
CA ILE A 29 2.99 -9.73 0.25
C ILE A 29 4.21 -9.86 1.18
N ILE A 30 4.01 -9.97 2.50
CA ILE A 30 5.12 -10.17 3.45
C ILE A 30 5.89 -11.45 3.13
N LYS A 31 5.19 -12.53 2.76
CA LYS A 31 5.82 -13.81 2.38
C LYS A 31 6.65 -13.66 1.11
N ILE A 32 6.12 -12.93 0.12
CA ILE A 32 6.81 -12.65 -1.13
C ILE A 32 8.06 -11.80 -0.89
N ILE A 33 7.95 -10.73 -0.09
CA ILE A 33 9.08 -9.87 0.29
C ILE A 33 10.17 -10.70 0.99
N LYS A 34 9.81 -11.50 1.99
CA LYS A 34 10.77 -12.34 2.72
C LYS A 34 11.50 -13.32 1.78
N LYS A 35 10.78 -13.96 0.86
CA LYS A 35 11.37 -14.86 -0.11
C LYS A 35 12.29 -14.11 -1.09
N ALA A 36 11.85 -12.95 -1.62
CA ALA A 36 12.67 -12.16 -2.52
C ALA A 36 13.97 -11.70 -1.83
N LYS A 37 13.88 -11.24 -0.57
CA LYS A 37 15.08 -10.86 0.22
C LYS A 37 16.03 -12.04 0.46
N SER A 38 15.53 -13.25 0.70
CA SER A 38 16.40 -14.44 0.83
C SER A 38 17.11 -14.79 -0.49
N GLN A 39 16.67 -14.25 -1.60
CA GLN A 39 17.29 -14.39 -2.93
C GLN A 39 18.05 -13.12 -3.37
N ASN A 40 18.41 -12.24 -2.41
CA ASN A 40 19.16 -11.00 -2.62
C ASN A 40 18.47 -9.95 -3.52
N TYR A 41 17.14 -9.99 -3.63
CA TYR A 41 16.41 -8.90 -4.29
C TYR A 41 16.39 -7.64 -3.43
N LYS A 42 16.62 -6.50 -4.06
CA LYS A 42 16.33 -5.18 -3.49
C LYS A 42 14.83 -4.92 -3.61
N ILE A 43 14.19 -4.60 -2.50
CA ILE A 43 12.75 -4.36 -2.42
C ILE A 43 12.48 -2.86 -2.30
N ILE A 44 11.82 -2.30 -3.30
CA ILE A 44 11.37 -0.91 -3.32
C ILE A 44 9.85 -0.90 -3.18
N LEU A 45 9.34 -0.20 -2.19
CA LEU A 45 7.91 -0.06 -1.94
C LEU A 45 7.42 1.34 -2.33
N ILE A 46 6.49 1.40 -3.26
CA ILE A 46 5.76 2.62 -3.60
C ILE A 46 4.37 2.49 -2.97
N TYR A 47 4.06 3.34 -2.01
CA TYR A 47 2.78 3.37 -1.33
C TYR A 47 2.00 4.62 -1.70
N SER A 48 0.72 4.46 -2.04
CA SER A 48 -0.15 5.56 -2.41
C SER A 48 -1.43 5.55 -1.58
N PHE A 49 -1.81 6.72 -1.01
CA PHE A 49 -3.01 6.85 -0.19
C PHE A 49 -3.88 8.03 -0.62
N LEU A 50 -5.11 8.06 -0.09
CA LEU A 50 -6.09 9.14 -0.22
C LEU A 50 -6.43 9.70 1.16
N ALA A 51 -6.92 10.94 1.22
CA ALA A 51 -7.23 11.62 2.48
C ALA A 51 -8.33 10.93 3.32
N ASN A 52 -9.22 10.15 2.68
CA ASN A 52 -10.28 9.43 3.39
C ASN A 52 -10.79 8.24 2.58
N CYS A 53 -11.49 7.33 3.26
CA CYS A 53 -12.08 6.13 2.62
C CYS A 53 -13.25 6.46 1.67
N THR A 54 -13.93 7.59 1.83
CA THR A 54 -15.01 8.02 0.93
C THR A 54 -14.51 8.18 -0.49
N LYS A 55 -13.34 8.80 -0.68
CA LYS A 55 -12.71 8.91 -2.00
C LYS A 55 -12.37 7.54 -2.60
N CYS A 56 -12.03 6.55 -1.79
CA CYS A 56 -11.81 5.18 -2.26
C CYS A 56 -13.13 4.56 -2.77
N ILE A 57 -14.23 4.77 -2.04
CA ILE A 57 -15.57 4.30 -2.43
C ILE A 57 -16.01 4.95 -3.75
N GLU A 58 -15.84 6.27 -3.88
CA GLU A 58 -16.16 6.99 -5.11
C GLU A 58 -15.37 6.47 -6.32
N ARG A 59 -14.07 6.21 -6.16
CA ARG A 59 -13.25 5.61 -7.22
C ARG A 59 -13.74 4.22 -7.62
N VAL A 60 -14.14 3.38 -6.67
CA VAL A 60 -14.71 2.07 -6.97
C VAL A 60 -16.03 2.21 -7.71
N LYS A 61 -16.93 3.11 -7.26
CA LYS A 61 -18.21 3.40 -7.95
C LYS A 61 -17.98 3.86 -9.39
N ASN A 62 -17.03 4.78 -9.62
CA ASN A 62 -16.69 5.24 -10.97
C ASN A 62 -16.11 4.11 -11.84
N ARG A 63 -15.24 3.27 -11.26
CA ARG A 63 -14.71 2.10 -11.97
C ARG A 63 -15.81 1.12 -12.36
N VAL A 64 -16.79 0.86 -11.49
CA VAL A 64 -17.95 -0.01 -11.78
C VAL A 64 -18.80 0.55 -12.92
N ARG A 65 -19.05 1.87 -12.94
CA ARG A 65 -19.77 2.53 -14.05
C ARG A 65 -19.06 2.33 -15.39
N ASN A 66 -17.74 2.17 -15.39
CA ASN A 66 -16.91 1.91 -16.57
C ASN A 66 -16.66 0.41 -16.82
N GLY A 67 -17.51 -0.49 -16.28
CA GLY A 67 -17.43 -1.94 -16.51
C GLY A 67 -16.46 -2.70 -15.62
N GLY A 68 -15.89 -2.08 -14.57
CA GLY A 68 -14.99 -2.76 -13.62
C GLY A 68 -15.75 -3.51 -12.53
N HIS A 69 -15.02 -4.36 -11.79
CA HIS A 69 -15.58 -5.14 -10.68
C HIS A 69 -15.99 -4.28 -9.50
N ASN A 70 -17.16 -4.60 -8.91
CA ASN A 70 -17.62 -4.01 -7.68
C ASN A 70 -16.87 -4.63 -6.47
N VAL A 71 -16.69 -3.81 -5.43
CA VAL A 71 -16.18 -4.23 -4.11
C VAL A 71 -17.15 -3.68 -3.08
N PRO A 72 -17.64 -4.49 -2.12
CA PRO A 72 -18.51 -4.01 -1.04
C PRO A 72 -17.87 -2.85 -0.27
N GLU A 73 -18.66 -1.84 0.10
CA GLU A 73 -18.14 -0.64 0.80
C GLU A 73 -17.43 -0.99 2.11
N GLU A 74 -17.96 -1.95 2.87
CA GLU A 74 -17.31 -2.44 4.11
C GLU A 74 -15.90 -2.99 3.85
N ASP A 75 -15.71 -3.69 2.73
CA ASP A 75 -14.40 -4.21 2.33
C ASP A 75 -13.45 -3.08 1.92
N ILE A 76 -13.95 -2.04 1.25
CA ILE A 76 -13.14 -0.87 0.87
C ILE A 76 -12.67 -0.17 2.14
N ILE A 77 -13.57 0.11 3.07
CA ILE A 77 -13.25 0.78 4.35
C ILE A 77 -12.26 -0.06 5.15
N ARG A 78 -12.51 -1.37 5.29
CA ARG A 78 -11.64 -2.29 6.01
C ARG A 78 -10.23 -2.33 5.39
N ARG A 79 -10.13 -2.42 4.06
CA ARG A 79 -8.85 -2.47 3.35
C ARG A 79 -8.10 -1.15 3.44
N TYR A 80 -8.81 -0.01 3.40
CA TYR A 80 -8.23 1.32 3.53
C TYR A 80 -7.46 1.46 4.85
N TYR A 81 -8.11 1.24 5.98
CA TYR A 81 -7.47 1.38 7.29
C TYR A 81 -6.39 0.31 7.53
N LYS A 82 -6.63 -0.94 7.14
CA LYS A 82 -5.61 -2.00 7.24
C LYS A 82 -4.38 -1.75 6.38
N SER A 83 -4.55 -1.14 5.22
CA SER A 83 -3.44 -0.79 4.33
C SER A 83 -2.54 0.27 4.97
N ILE A 84 -3.13 1.33 5.51
CA ILE A 84 -2.41 2.43 6.18
C ILE A 84 -1.64 1.92 7.41
N ASP A 85 -2.30 1.18 8.29
CA ASP A 85 -1.66 0.61 9.47
C ASP A 85 -0.50 -0.33 9.09
N LYS A 86 -0.73 -1.24 8.14
CA LYS A 86 0.31 -2.19 7.73
C LYS A 86 1.45 -1.55 6.96
N PHE A 87 1.19 -0.56 6.12
CA PHE A 87 2.26 0.18 5.47
C PHE A 87 3.18 0.78 6.52
N TRP A 88 2.63 1.55 7.46
CA TRP A 88 3.43 2.28 8.45
C TRP A 88 4.12 1.37 9.47
N ASN A 89 3.41 0.39 10.00
CA ASN A 89 3.90 -0.42 11.14
C ASN A 89 4.59 -1.73 10.71
N LYS A 90 4.47 -2.15 9.44
CA LYS A 90 5.04 -3.43 8.99
C LYS A 90 5.84 -3.33 7.71
N TYR A 91 5.23 -2.84 6.63
CA TYR A 91 5.84 -2.95 5.31
C TYR A 91 7.08 -2.07 5.17
N ARG A 92 7.04 -0.80 5.58
CA ARG A 92 8.19 0.11 5.50
C ARG A 92 9.42 -0.40 6.25
N CYS A 93 9.22 -1.17 7.34
CA CYS A 93 10.30 -1.70 8.15
C CYS A 93 11.00 -2.93 7.53
N ILE A 94 10.35 -3.63 6.59
CA ILE A 94 10.88 -4.87 6.00
C ILE A 94 11.37 -4.72 4.55
N VAL A 95 11.11 -3.59 3.90
CA VAL A 95 11.63 -3.26 2.57
C VAL A 95 12.96 -2.53 2.67
N ASP A 96 13.66 -2.40 1.55
CA ASP A 96 14.96 -1.71 1.52
C ASP A 96 14.81 -0.20 1.34
N GLU A 97 13.83 0.20 0.54
CA GLU A 97 13.46 1.60 0.33
C GLU A 97 11.94 1.73 0.21
N TRP A 98 11.40 2.87 0.62
CA TRP A 98 9.98 3.16 0.43
C TRP A 98 9.74 4.63 0.11
N THR A 99 8.68 4.87 -0.65
CA THR A 99 8.18 6.21 -0.97
C THR A 99 6.67 6.25 -0.79
N MET A 100 6.17 7.24 -0.07
CA MET A 100 4.76 7.48 0.15
C MET A 100 4.27 8.63 -0.71
N PHE A 101 3.17 8.38 -1.45
CA PHE A 101 2.50 9.33 -2.31
C PHE A 101 1.08 9.63 -1.82
N TYR A 102 0.69 10.88 -1.93
CA TYR A 102 -0.71 11.29 -1.86
C TYR A 102 -1.30 11.36 -3.26
N ASN A 103 -2.37 10.60 -3.50
CA ASN A 103 -3.02 10.48 -4.81
C ASN A 103 -4.43 11.09 -4.80
N GLY A 104 -4.62 12.23 -4.14
CA GLY A 104 -5.91 12.92 -4.03
C GLY A 104 -6.10 14.08 -4.98
N TYR A 105 -5.08 14.49 -5.72
CA TYR A 105 -5.15 15.55 -6.72
C TYR A 105 -5.52 15.00 -8.12
N GLU A 106 -6.11 15.86 -8.96
CA GLU A 106 -6.58 15.46 -10.29
C GLU A 106 -5.43 15.16 -11.28
N TYR A 107 -4.31 15.88 -11.14
CA TYR A 107 -3.27 15.88 -12.17
C TYR A 107 -2.17 14.86 -11.95
N ALA A 108 -1.68 14.71 -10.74
CA ALA A 108 -0.62 13.74 -10.42
C ALA A 108 -0.54 13.45 -8.92
N PRO A 109 -0.10 12.24 -8.53
CA PRO A 109 0.31 11.97 -7.16
C PRO A 109 1.53 12.82 -6.78
N ILE A 110 1.57 13.28 -5.52
CA ILE A 110 2.73 14.00 -4.97
C ILE A 110 3.46 13.18 -3.93
N ILE A 111 4.77 13.30 -3.87
CA ILE A 111 5.58 12.67 -2.82
C ILE A 111 5.30 13.37 -1.50
N VAL A 112 5.02 12.56 -0.46
CA VAL A 112 4.79 13.05 0.90
C VAL A 112 6.02 12.80 1.76
N SER A 113 6.55 11.59 1.73
CA SER A 113 7.77 11.20 2.45
C SER A 113 8.41 9.98 1.80
N PHE A 114 9.68 9.76 2.08
CA PHE A 114 10.43 8.59 1.61
C PHE A 114 11.53 8.23 2.60
N GLY A 115 11.99 6.99 2.58
CA GLY A 115 13.05 6.58 3.49
C GLY A 115 13.47 5.13 3.37
N VAL A 116 14.30 4.75 4.35
CA VAL A 116 14.84 3.42 4.56
C VAL A 116 14.49 3.00 5.98
N LYS A 117 13.61 2.01 6.13
CA LYS A 117 13.09 1.58 7.45
C LYS A 117 12.50 2.75 8.26
N ASP A 118 13.12 3.09 9.38
CA ASP A 118 12.67 4.13 10.31
C ASP A 118 13.32 5.51 10.06
N GLU A 119 14.36 5.55 9.25
CA GLU A 119 15.00 6.81 8.82
C GLU A 119 14.31 7.32 7.57
N PHE A 120 13.71 8.51 7.64
CA PHE A 120 12.97 9.07 6.51
C PHE A 120 12.96 10.60 6.51
N SER A 121 12.69 11.14 5.33
CA SER A 121 12.52 12.57 5.08
C SER A 121 11.07 12.87 4.72
N ILE A 122 10.53 13.97 5.25
CA ILE A 122 9.20 14.46 4.92
C ILE A 122 9.36 15.59 3.90
N ILE A 123 8.63 15.50 2.80
CA ILE A 123 8.59 16.51 1.73
C ILE A 123 7.36 17.42 1.89
N ASN A 124 6.24 16.86 2.35
CA ASN A 124 5.01 17.61 2.56
C ASN A 124 4.47 17.36 3.97
N ASN A 125 4.70 18.31 4.87
CA ASN A 125 4.36 18.20 6.29
C ASN A 125 2.84 18.12 6.50
N ASP A 126 2.05 18.97 5.84
CA ASP A 126 0.59 19.02 6.05
C ASP A 126 -0.08 17.69 5.68
N ILE A 127 0.35 17.10 4.57
CA ILE A 127 -0.19 15.80 4.15
C ILE A 127 0.35 14.67 5.01
N GLN A 128 1.57 14.77 5.50
CA GLN A 128 2.14 13.81 6.45
C GLN A 128 1.36 13.82 7.79
N GLU A 129 0.99 14.97 8.29
CA GLU A 129 0.14 15.11 9.50
C GLU A 129 -1.24 14.50 9.26
N ASN A 130 -1.88 14.80 8.12
CA ASN A 130 -3.13 14.16 7.75
C ASN A 130 -3.00 12.62 7.69
N PHE A 131 -1.89 12.10 7.17
CA PHE A 131 -1.63 10.65 7.18
C PHE A 131 -1.56 10.09 8.61
N TYR A 132 -0.93 10.79 9.54
CA TYR A 132 -0.87 10.37 10.94
C TYR A 132 -2.24 10.36 11.62
N ASP A 133 -3.11 11.32 11.33
CA ASP A 133 -4.48 11.35 11.84
C ASP A 133 -5.28 10.13 11.34
N ILE A 134 -5.14 9.80 10.05
CA ILE A 134 -5.75 8.60 9.49
C ILE A 134 -5.18 7.33 10.12
N LEU A 135 -3.88 7.28 10.36
CA LEU A 135 -3.21 6.15 11.01
C LEU A 135 -3.72 5.93 12.44
N ASN A 136 -3.92 6.99 13.21
CA ASN A 136 -4.51 6.91 14.55
C ASN A 136 -5.95 6.39 14.49
N THR A 137 -6.77 6.91 13.59
CA THR A 137 -8.13 6.39 13.34
C THR A 137 -8.11 4.91 12.92
N ALA A 138 -7.13 4.51 12.12
CA ALA A 138 -6.97 3.12 11.69
C ALA A 138 -6.71 2.17 12.87
N ARG A 139 -5.87 2.58 13.83
CA ARG A 139 -5.57 1.81 15.03
C ARG A 139 -6.79 1.61 15.92
N GLU A 140 -7.60 2.64 16.12
CA GLU A 140 -8.86 2.56 16.86
C GLU A 140 -9.81 1.56 16.20
N LYS A 141 -10.10 1.73 14.90
CA LYS A 141 -11.01 0.85 14.14
C LYS A 141 -10.55 -0.61 14.00
N ILE A 142 -9.26 -0.89 14.15
CA ILE A 142 -8.73 -2.26 14.10
C ILE A 142 -8.84 -2.93 15.48
N ASN A 143 -8.66 -2.16 16.55
CA ASN A 143 -8.72 -2.67 17.93
C ASN A 143 -10.16 -2.91 18.44
N ASP A 144 -11.15 -2.20 17.89
CA ASP A 144 -12.58 -2.32 18.25
C ASP A 144 -13.28 -3.55 17.59
N ARG A 145 -12.53 -4.45 16.96
CA ARG A 145 -13.01 -5.68 16.31
C ARG A 145 -12.40 -6.93 16.91
#